data_3f8802533fa259bed10c9a09c01ea5df
#
_entry.id   3f8802533fa259bed10c9a09c01ea5df
#
_cell.length_a   1.000
_cell.length_b   1.000
_cell.length_c   1.000
_cell.angle_alpha   90.00
_cell.angle_beta   90.00
_cell.angle_gamma   90.00
#
_symmetry.space_group_name_H-M   'P 1'
#
loop_
_entity.id
_entity.type
_entity.pdbx_description
1 polymer ?
#
loop_
_entity_poly.entity_id
_entity_poly.type
_entity_poly.pdbx_seq_one_letter_code
_entity_poly.pdbx_strand_id
1 'polypeptide(L)'
;MKISYSMLTHNETDSLLKLIEFLVKHKDEEDEIVILDDYSDNEKTKEILDTMCSIHEIKFEQRHLLKDYGGQKNHLKNMCTGDYIFNLDADELPNKWLMKNIKTILEANPTIDLYW
;
A
#
# COMPACT_ATOMS: atom_id res chain seq x y z
N MET A 1 -0.82 -17.45 -4.22
CA MET A 1 -1.57 -16.18 -4.50
C MET A 1 -0.77 -15.01 -3.98
N LYS A 2 -0.56 -14.02 -4.83
CA LYS A 2 0.17 -12.79 -4.48
C LYS A 2 -0.81 -11.64 -4.28
N ILE A 3 -0.65 -10.87 -3.22
CA ILE A 3 -1.45 -9.68 -2.93
C ILE A 3 -0.56 -8.45 -3.06
N SER A 4 -1.07 -7.42 -3.73
CA SER A 4 -0.46 -6.09 -3.77
C SER A 4 -1.16 -5.21 -2.73
N TYR A 5 -0.44 -4.86 -1.67
CA TYR A 5 -0.92 -3.89 -0.67
C TYR A 5 -0.55 -2.51 -1.18
N SER A 6 -1.54 -1.75 -1.61
CA SER A 6 -1.30 -0.47 -2.30
C SER A 6 -1.84 0.71 -1.52
N MET A 7 -1.15 1.84 -1.59
CA MET A 7 -1.58 3.06 -0.93
C MET A 7 -1.15 4.32 -1.68
N LEU A 8 -2.00 5.33 -1.61
CA LEU A 8 -1.67 6.69 -2.01
C LEU A 8 -1.21 7.45 -0.77
N THR A 9 -0.15 8.24 -0.90
CA THR A 9 0.39 9.01 0.22
C THR A 9 0.57 10.48 -0.13
N HIS A 10 0.42 11.35 0.87
CA HIS A 10 0.78 12.76 0.79
C HIS A 10 0.94 13.32 2.21
N ASN A 11 2.19 13.49 2.63
CA ASN A 11 2.55 14.10 3.91
C ASN A 11 2.08 13.38 5.19
N GLU A 12 1.67 12.12 5.12
CA GLU A 12 1.46 11.30 6.31
C GLU A 12 2.82 11.01 6.96
N THR A 13 2.85 10.93 8.28
CA THR A 13 4.07 10.70 9.05
C THR A 13 3.99 9.42 9.88
N ASP A 14 3.69 9.52 11.17
CA ASP A 14 3.69 8.36 12.07
C ASP A 14 2.70 7.27 11.64
N SER A 15 1.55 7.64 11.12
CA SER A 15 0.56 6.67 10.63
C SER A 15 1.09 5.88 9.43
N LEU A 16 1.79 6.53 8.52
CA LEU A 16 2.41 5.88 7.36
C LEU A 16 3.50 4.89 7.82
N LEU A 17 4.36 5.32 8.73
CA LEU A 17 5.40 4.45 9.26
C LEU A 17 4.81 3.21 9.94
N LYS A 18 3.79 3.39 10.78
CA LYS A 18 3.11 2.28 11.45
C LYS A 18 2.47 1.31 10.46
N LEU A 19 1.84 1.84 9.41
CA LEU A 19 1.23 1.00 8.38
C LEU A 19 2.28 0.18 7.63
N ILE A 20 3.37 0.79 7.21
CA ILE A 20 4.45 0.08 6.51
C ILE A 20 5.04 -1.01 7.41
N GLU A 21 5.36 -0.69 8.67
CA GLU A 21 5.89 -1.67 9.62
C GLU A 21 4.92 -2.83 9.84
N PHE A 22 3.63 -2.52 9.96
CA PHE A 22 2.59 -3.53 10.12
C PHE A 22 2.51 -4.46 8.91
N LEU A 23 2.51 -3.91 7.70
CA LEU A 23 2.45 -4.71 6.48
C LEU A 23 3.70 -5.58 6.30
N VAL A 24 4.87 -5.02 6.54
CA VAL A 24 6.13 -5.77 6.47
C VAL A 24 6.12 -6.97 7.44
N LYS A 25 5.58 -6.77 8.64
CA LYS A 25 5.51 -7.81 9.66
C LYS A 25 4.52 -8.92 9.32
N HIS A 26 3.37 -8.57 8.70
CA HIS A 26 2.24 -9.48 8.57
C HIS A 26 1.99 -10.03 7.16
N LYS A 27 2.53 -9.39 6.12
CA LYS A 27 2.36 -9.90 4.75
C LYS A 27 3.16 -11.18 4.55
N ASP A 28 2.76 -11.98 3.56
CA ASP A 28 3.55 -13.12 3.14
C ASP A 28 4.74 -12.66 2.27
N GLU A 29 5.75 -13.52 2.15
CA GLU A 29 6.97 -13.21 1.42
C GLU A 29 6.71 -12.88 -0.06
N GLU A 30 5.76 -13.56 -0.68
CA GLU A 30 5.40 -13.34 -2.09
C GLU A 30 4.63 -12.05 -2.35
N ASP A 31 4.04 -11.46 -1.31
CA ASP A 31 3.24 -10.25 -1.44
C ASP A 31 4.12 -9.01 -1.60
N GLU A 32 3.56 -7.99 -2.24
CA GLU A 32 4.26 -6.72 -2.43
C GLU A 32 3.56 -5.56 -1.74
N ILE A 33 4.33 -4.53 -1.42
CA ILE A 33 3.81 -3.24 -0.96
C ILE A 33 4.08 -2.24 -2.09
N VAL A 34 3.06 -1.47 -2.45
CA VAL A 34 3.11 -0.51 -3.56
C VAL A 34 2.66 0.85 -3.08
N ILE A 35 3.50 1.86 -3.24
CA ILE A 35 3.23 3.22 -2.79
C ILE A 35 3.34 4.20 -3.95
N LEU A 36 2.31 5.01 -4.14
CA LEU A 36 2.34 6.16 -5.05
C LEU A 36 2.19 7.43 -4.21
N ASP A 37 3.21 8.27 -4.23
CA ASP A 37 3.29 9.49 -3.44
C ASP A 37 2.98 10.72 -4.29
N ASP A 38 2.11 11.59 -3.79
CA ASP A 38 1.80 12.89 -4.39
C ASP A 38 2.82 13.93 -3.92
N TYR A 39 4.09 13.70 -4.24
CA TYR A 39 5.22 14.59 -3.96
C TYR A 39 5.16 15.21 -2.56
N SER A 40 5.18 14.35 -1.53
CA SER A 40 5.24 14.79 -0.13
C SER A 40 6.40 15.76 0.07
N ASP A 41 6.12 16.89 0.72
CA ASP A 41 7.13 17.90 1.04
C ASP A 41 7.49 17.94 2.52
N ASN A 42 6.78 17.20 3.36
CA ASN A 42 7.11 17.03 4.76
C ASN A 42 8.41 16.23 4.91
N GLU A 43 9.39 16.78 5.62
CA GLU A 43 10.72 16.15 5.77
C GLU A 43 10.66 14.77 6.40
N LYS A 44 9.81 14.58 7.41
CA LYS A 44 9.66 13.28 8.08
C LYS A 44 9.05 12.24 7.14
N THR A 45 8.06 12.64 6.34
CA THR A 45 7.43 11.76 5.33
C THR A 45 8.46 11.32 4.29
N LYS A 46 9.26 12.24 3.77
CA LYS A 46 10.33 11.93 2.82
C LYS A 46 11.33 10.95 3.40
N GLU A 47 11.74 11.15 4.65
CA GLU A 47 12.69 10.27 5.33
C GLU A 47 12.12 8.86 5.49
N ILE A 48 10.85 8.75 5.90
CA ILE A 48 10.15 7.47 6.03
C ILE A 48 10.11 6.75 4.68
N LEU A 49 9.70 7.43 3.62
CA LEU A 49 9.61 6.84 2.28
C LEU A 49 10.98 6.40 1.76
N ASP A 50 11.98 7.24 1.87
CA ASP A 50 13.34 6.90 1.40
C ASP A 50 13.90 5.69 2.15
N THR A 51 13.75 5.67 3.48
CA THR A 51 14.31 4.62 4.32
C THR A 51 13.55 3.31 4.15
N MET A 52 12.24 3.34 4.30
CA MET A 52 11.42 2.13 4.32
C MET A 52 11.30 1.47 2.95
N CYS A 53 11.17 2.28 1.90
CA CYS A 53 11.07 1.74 0.53
C CYS A 53 12.38 1.06 0.09
N SER A 54 13.52 1.61 0.54
CA SER A 54 14.83 1.03 0.24
C SER A 54 15.07 -0.27 1.01
N ILE A 55 14.81 -0.26 2.34
CA ILE A 55 15.09 -1.42 3.21
C ILE A 55 14.18 -2.60 2.87
N HIS A 56 12.92 -2.36 2.58
CA HIS A 56 11.91 -3.41 2.40
C HIS A 56 11.55 -3.70 0.94
N GLU A 57 12.31 -3.13 -0.01
CA GLU A 57 12.08 -3.33 -1.45
C GLU A 57 10.64 -2.96 -1.86
N ILE A 58 10.09 -1.90 -1.28
CA ILE A 58 8.76 -1.41 -1.59
C ILE A 58 8.77 -0.76 -2.98
N LYS A 59 7.78 -1.09 -3.79
CA LYS A 59 7.60 -0.45 -5.09
C LYS A 59 7.08 0.97 -4.88
N PHE A 60 7.84 1.97 -5.34
CA PHE A 60 7.59 3.37 -5.03
C PHE A 60 7.70 4.22 -6.29
N GLU A 61 6.69 5.07 -6.53
CA GLU A 61 6.72 6.11 -7.55
C GLU A 61 6.08 7.38 -7.00
N GLN A 62 6.32 8.49 -7.69
CA GLN A 62 5.70 9.77 -7.39
C GLN A 62 4.92 10.27 -8.60
N ARG A 63 3.74 10.84 -8.35
CA ARG A 63 2.89 11.43 -9.38
C ARG A 63 2.03 12.50 -8.75
N HIS A 64 2.04 13.72 -9.32
CA HIS A 64 1.18 14.80 -8.84
C HIS A 64 -0.29 14.45 -9.01
N LEU A 65 -1.05 14.58 -7.94
CA LEU A 65 -2.49 14.34 -7.93
C LEU A 65 -3.24 15.34 -8.82
N LEU A 66 -2.98 16.65 -8.64
CA LEU A 66 -3.57 17.75 -9.42
C LEU A 66 -5.11 17.60 -9.59
N LYS A 67 -5.80 17.16 -8.53
CA LYS A 67 -7.24 16.88 -8.49
C LYS A 67 -7.69 15.73 -9.42
N ASP A 68 -6.76 15.01 -10.02
CA ASP A 68 -7.04 13.85 -10.87
C ASP A 68 -6.99 12.53 -10.06
N TYR A 69 -7.98 12.34 -9.20
CA TYR A 69 -8.06 11.15 -8.33
C TYR A 69 -8.16 9.85 -9.13
N GLY A 70 -8.93 9.87 -10.22
CA GLY A 70 -9.06 8.71 -11.10
C GLY A 70 -7.75 8.32 -11.75
N GLY A 71 -7.01 9.29 -12.26
CA GLY A 71 -5.68 9.06 -12.84
C GLY A 71 -4.69 8.55 -11.82
N GLN A 72 -4.73 9.11 -10.60
CA GLN A 72 -3.85 8.68 -9.52
C GLN A 72 -4.11 7.22 -9.13
N LYS A 73 -5.38 6.86 -8.95
CA LYS A 73 -5.78 5.48 -8.63
C LYS A 73 -5.41 4.50 -9.74
N ASN A 74 -5.61 4.89 -11.01
CA ASN A 74 -5.24 4.06 -12.14
C ASN A 74 -3.74 3.84 -12.23
N HIS A 75 -2.94 4.88 -11.97
CA HIS A 75 -1.49 4.75 -11.95
C HIS A 75 -1.04 3.77 -10.86
N LEU A 76 -1.58 3.92 -9.65
CA LEU A 76 -1.30 3.01 -8.54
C LEU A 76 -1.67 1.57 -8.91
N LYS A 77 -2.84 1.36 -9.46
CA LYS A 77 -3.30 0.04 -9.92
C LYS A 77 -2.34 -0.58 -10.93
N ASN A 78 -1.86 0.22 -11.88
CA ASN A 78 -0.94 -0.25 -12.93
C ASN A 78 0.45 -0.62 -12.38
N MET A 79 0.82 -0.11 -11.21
CA MET A 79 2.06 -0.50 -10.53
C MET A 79 1.94 -1.87 -9.86
N CYS A 80 0.73 -2.33 -9.57
CA CYS A 80 0.48 -3.57 -8.84
C CYS A 80 0.59 -4.78 -9.75
N THR A 81 1.24 -5.85 -9.26
CA THR A 81 1.43 -7.10 -10.02
C THR A 81 0.82 -8.32 -9.35
N GLY A 82 0.17 -8.15 -8.19
CA GLY A 82 -0.46 -9.24 -7.46
C GLY A 82 -1.73 -9.76 -8.15
N ASP A 83 -2.14 -10.95 -7.75
CA ASP A 83 -3.41 -11.54 -8.19
C ASP A 83 -4.60 -10.73 -7.67
N TYR A 84 -4.45 -10.12 -6.50
CA TYR A 84 -5.41 -9.21 -5.89
C TYR A 84 -4.72 -7.93 -5.44
N ILE A 85 -5.47 -6.84 -5.42
CA ILE A 85 -5.01 -5.54 -4.94
C ILE A 85 -5.81 -5.20 -3.68
N PHE A 86 -5.11 -4.97 -2.58
CA PHE A 86 -5.71 -4.50 -1.35
C PHE A 86 -5.34 -3.02 -1.18
N ASN A 87 -6.31 -2.13 -1.41
CA ASN A 87 -6.13 -0.70 -1.25
C ASN A 87 -6.25 -0.30 0.21
N LEU A 88 -5.29 0.47 0.70
CA LEU A 88 -5.22 0.92 2.07
C LEU A 88 -5.11 2.44 2.13
N ASP A 89 -5.74 3.05 3.12
CA ASP A 89 -5.51 4.45 3.43
C ASP A 89 -4.21 4.56 4.26
N ALA A 90 -3.36 5.51 3.91
CA ALA A 90 -2.03 5.65 4.53
C ALA A 90 -2.08 6.08 6.01
N ASP A 91 -3.25 6.39 6.53
CA ASP A 91 -3.47 6.80 7.92
C ASP A 91 -4.20 5.76 8.78
N GLU A 92 -4.47 4.56 8.25
CA GLU A 92 -5.19 3.52 8.97
C GLU A 92 -4.43 2.18 8.97
N LEU A 93 -4.64 1.38 10.02
CA LEU A 93 -4.09 0.02 10.10
C LEU A 93 -5.18 -1.00 9.82
N PRO A 94 -4.92 -2.01 8.96
CA PRO A 94 -5.86 -3.12 8.79
C PRO A 94 -5.88 -4.01 10.03
N ASN A 95 -6.95 -4.79 10.14
CA ASN A 95 -7.14 -5.73 11.24
C ASN A 95 -6.17 -6.93 11.09
N LYS A 96 -5.52 -7.34 12.19
CA LYS A 96 -4.61 -8.49 12.18
C LYS A 96 -5.28 -9.78 11.74
N TRP A 97 -6.51 -10.01 12.18
CA TRP A 97 -7.28 -11.18 11.78
C TRP A 97 -7.49 -11.20 10.26
N LEU A 98 -7.83 -10.06 9.68
CA LEU A 98 -8.02 -9.94 8.24
C LEU A 98 -6.71 -10.25 7.50
N MET A 99 -5.59 -9.70 7.94
CA MET A 99 -4.28 -9.96 7.32
C MET A 99 -3.95 -11.46 7.34
N LYS A 100 -4.23 -12.13 8.44
CA LYS A 100 -3.96 -13.56 8.61
C LYS A 100 -4.86 -14.42 7.71
N ASN A 101 -6.11 -14.01 7.50
CA ASN A 101 -7.12 -14.82 6.83
C ASN A 101 -7.47 -14.34 5.41
N ILE A 102 -6.85 -13.26 4.93
CA ILE A 102 -7.21 -12.61 3.68
C ILE A 102 -7.18 -13.56 2.48
N LYS A 103 -6.16 -14.40 2.38
CA LYS A 103 -6.03 -15.32 1.26
C LYS A 103 -7.10 -16.39 1.28
N THR A 104 -7.46 -16.89 2.47
CA THR A 104 -8.56 -17.85 2.62
C THR A 104 -9.88 -17.22 2.19
N ILE A 105 -10.14 -15.97 2.59
CA ILE A 105 -11.34 -15.23 2.20
C ILE A 105 -11.41 -15.04 0.68
N LEU A 106 -10.30 -14.63 0.07
CA LEU A 106 -10.22 -14.38 -1.38
C LEU A 106 -10.36 -15.67 -2.19
N GLU A 107 -9.79 -16.77 -1.73
CA GLU A 107 -9.91 -18.08 -2.38
C GLU A 107 -11.35 -18.57 -2.35
N ALA A 108 -12.09 -18.30 -1.27
CA ALA A 108 -13.50 -18.65 -1.15
C ALA A 108 -14.41 -17.71 -1.96
N ASN A 109 -13.96 -16.50 -2.27
CA ASN A 109 -14.73 -15.45 -2.96
C ASN A 109 -13.91 -14.79 -4.05
N PRO A 110 -13.59 -15.50 -5.15
CA PRO A 110 -12.60 -15.03 -6.13
C PRO A 110 -13.01 -13.78 -6.91
N THR A 111 -14.26 -13.36 -6.82
CA THR A 111 -14.78 -12.16 -7.50
C THR A 111 -14.92 -10.94 -6.59
N ILE A 112 -14.53 -11.06 -5.31
CA ILE A 112 -14.65 -9.96 -4.35
C ILE A 112 -13.46 -8.99 -4.45
N ASP A 113 -13.73 -7.69 -4.35
CA ASP A 113 -12.71 -6.66 -4.19
C ASP A 113 -12.64 -6.26 -2.73
N LEU A 114 -11.43 -6.03 -2.21
CA LEU A 114 -11.21 -5.62 -0.83
C LEU A 114 -10.72 -4.17 -0.75
N TYR A 115 -11.36 -3.40 0.12
CA TYR A 115 -10.99 -2.03 0.45
C TYR A 115 -10.93 -1.88 1.96
N TRP A 116 -9.97 -1.08 2.41
CA TRP A 116 -9.85 -0.78 3.85
C TRP A 116 -9.96 0.72 4.10
#